data_7bb3589d9522d75382247a8d35c64afa
#
_entry.id   7bb3589d9522d75382247a8d35c64afa
#
_cell.length_a   1.000
_cell.length_b   1.000
_cell.length_c   1.000
_cell.angle_alpha   90.00
_cell.angle_beta   90.00
_cell.angle_gamma   90.00
#
_symmetry.space_group_name_H-M   'P 1'
#
loop_
_entity.id
_entity.type
_entity.pdbx_description
1 polymer ?
#
loop_
_entity_poly.entity_id
_entity_poly.type
_entity_poly.pdbx_seq_one_letter_code
_entity_poly.pdbx_strand_id
1 'polypeptide(L)'
;MLGITGSTLLRDKLAEINTLFEQKTLTSAHLKRFIDDGIENLDLIYRNLNRAAELVSSFKKVAVNQDGEMTSLVNLHNLLSDVVLSMRSEIEYRSPKVNINCSHDISIETKSGPLQQILQQLLSNSVIHAFTDNQNNEITFDVERNESSLVIHYFDNGVGVDKSIKKRIFDPFVTTKRGEGGSGLGMHLVYNLVTQALGGSIIYDELSNEGAHFIITLPLNEGAV
;
A
#
# COMPACT_ATOMS: atom_id res chain seq x y z
N MET A 1 -0.20 -19.38 -10.67
CA MET A 1 -0.91 -20.66 -10.81
C MET A 1 -2.42 -20.49 -11.05
N LEU A 2 -3.16 -19.74 -10.24
CA LEU A 2 -4.61 -19.57 -10.37
C LEU A 2 -5.11 -18.99 -11.72
N GLY A 3 -4.36 -18.09 -12.36
CA GLY A 3 -4.75 -17.52 -13.67
C GLY A 3 -4.62 -18.52 -14.83
N ILE A 4 -3.64 -19.41 -14.77
CA ILE A 4 -3.45 -20.48 -15.78
C ILE A 4 -4.58 -21.51 -15.66
N THR A 5 -5.01 -21.82 -14.44
CA THR A 5 -6.12 -22.74 -14.17
C THR A 5 -7.45 -22.19 -14.70
N GLY A 6 -7.73 -20.89 -14.50
CA GLY A 6 -8.95 -20.23 -14.99
C GLY A 6 -9.01 -20.20 -16.53
N SER A 7 -7.92 -19.85 -17.21
CA SER A 7 -7.86 -19.85 -18.67
C SER A 7 -7.96 -21.26 -19.27
N THR A 8 -7.38 -22.26 -18.61
CA THR A 8 -7.50 -23.65 -19.02
C THR A 8 -8.95 -24.15 -18.89
N LEU A 9 -9.60 -23.83 -17.76
CA LEU A 9 -10.99 -24.20 -17.55
C LEU A 9 -11.94 -23.56 -18.57
N LEU A 10 -11.72 -22.29 -18.90
CA LEU A 10 -12.51 -21.59 -19.92
C LEU A 10 -12.31 -22.22 -21.30
N ARG A 11 -11.06 -22.59 -21.65
CA ARG A 11 -10.76 -23.30 -22.91
C ARG A 11 -11.46 -24.65 -22.98
N ASP A 12 -11.46 -25.42 -21.90
CA ASP A 12 -12.08 -26.75 -21.87
C ASP A 12 -13.61 -26.64 -21.99
N LYS A 13 -14.23 -25.64 -21.35
CA LYS A 13 -15.67 -25.34 -21.50
C LYS A 13 -16.03 -24.87 -22.91
N LEU A 14 -15.18 -24.09 -23.56
CA LEU A 14 -15.36 -23.72 -24.99
C LEU A 14 -15.34 -24.97 -25.89
N ALA A 15 -14.43 -25.90 -25.64
CA ALA A 15 -14.37 -27.14 -26.40
C ALA A 15 -15.62 -28.01 -26.20
N GLU A 16 -16.14 -28.07 -24.97
CA GLU A 16 -17.40 -28.76 -24.64
C GLU A 16 -18.59 -28.17 -25.41
N ILE A 17 -18.77 -26.86 -25.37
CA ILE A 17 -19.83 -26.15 -26.07
C ILE A 17 -19.74 -26.38 -27.60
N ASN A 18 -18.52 -26.32 -28.14
CA ASN A 18 -18.29 -26.58 -29.56
C ASN A 18 -18.72 -28.01 -29.94
N THR A 19 -18.39 -29.01 -29.12
CA THR A 19 -18.79 -30.41 -29.34
C THR A 19 -20.30 -30.56 -29.34
N LEU A 20 -21.00 -29.96 -28.35
CA LEU A 20 -22.48 -30.00 -28.28
C LEU A 20 -23.11 -29.29 -29.47
N PHE A 21 -22.51 -28.21 -29.97
CA PHE A 21 -22.96 -27.51 -31.18
C PHE A 21 -22.82 -28.37 -32.43
N GLU A 22 -21.68 -29.01 -32.65
CA GLU A 22 -21.44 -29.89 -33.79
C GLU A 22 -22.37 -31.10 -33.81
N GLN A 23 -22.62 -31.65 -32.61
CA GLN A 23 -23.56 -32.76 -32.44
C GLN A 23 -25.05 -32.37 -32.53
N LYS A 24 -25.33 -31.07 -32.68
CA LYS A 24 -26.72 -30.50 -32.67
C LYS A 24 -27.49 -30.80 -31.42
N THR A 25 -26.82 -30.98 -30.28
CA THR A 25 -27.39 -31.26 -28.96
C THR A 25 -27.31 -30.07 -28.00
N LEU A 26 -26.78 -28.95 -28.47
CA LEU A 26 -26.67 -27.73 -27.67
C LEU A 26 -28.05 -27.17 -27.33
N THR A 27 -28.32 -27.02 -26.02
CA THR A 27 -29.56 -26.42 -25.50
C THR A 27 -29.31 -25.00 -25.00
N SER A 28 -30.36 -24.20 -24.86
CA SER A 28 -30.29 -22.87 -24.25
C SER A 28 -29.77 -22.93 -22.79
N ALA A 29 -30.06 -24.03 -22.08
CA ALA A 29 -29.55 -24.24 -20.72
C ALA A 29 -28.02 -24.45 -20.70
N HIS A 30 -27.49 -25.24 -21.66
CA HIS A 30 -26.03 -25.42 -21.82
C HIS A 30 -25.33 -24.10 -22.11
N LEU A 31 -25.89 -23.33 -23.04
CA LEU A 31 -25.33 -22.04 -23.42
C LEU A 31 -25.38 -21.04 -22.25
N LYS A 32 -26.48 -20.97 -21.53
CA LYS A 32 -26.61 -20.08 -20.37
C LYS A 32 -25.61 -20.42 -19.29
N ARG A 33 -25.46 -21.69 -18.92
CA ARG A 33 -24.45 -22.13 -17.93
C ARG A 33 -23.04 -21.77 -18.37
N PHE A 34 -22.71 -21.98 -19.67
CA PHE A 34 -21.41 -21.61 -20.19
C PHE A 34 -21.15 -20.11 -20.08
N ILE A 35 -22.15 -19.26 -20.36
CA ILE A 35 -22.01 -17.80 -20.22
C ILE A 35 -21.82 -17.41 -18.76
N ASP A 36 -22.64 -17.91 -17.84
CA ASP A 36 -22.58 -17.57 -16.42
C ASP A 36 -21.22 -17.99 -15.82
N ASP A 37 -20.79 -19.24 -16.05
CA ASP A 37 -19.48 -19.74 -15.61
C ASP A 37 -18.30 -19.00 -16.29
N GLY A 38 -18.48 -18.60 -17.55
CA GLY A 38 -17.47 -17.86 -18.32
C GLY A 38 -17.23 -16.47 -17.75
N ILE A 39 -18.30 -15.76 -17.38
CA ILE A 39 -18.22 -14.44 -16.75
C ILE A 39 -17.47 -14.55 -15.41
N GLU A 40 -17.85 -15.52 -14.56
CA GLU A 40 -17.19 -15.71 -13.26
C GLU A 40 -15.69 -16.00 -13.40
N ASN A 41 -15.33 -16.88 -14.35
CA ASN A 41 -13.93 -17.21 -14.62
C ASN A 41 -13.13 -16.00 -15.17
N LEU A 42 -13.73 -15.23 -16.08
CA LEU A 42 -13.09 -14.02 -16.62
C LEU A 42 -12.86 -12.98 -15.53
N ASP A 43 -13.82 -12.77 -14.63
CA ASP A 43 -13.67 -11.87 -13.48
C ASP A 43 -12.55 -12.32 -12.54
N LEU A 44 -12.41 -13.63 -12.33
CA LEU A 44 -11.31 -14.17 -11.53
C LEU A 44 -9.95 -13.93 -12.21
N ILE A 45 -9.85 -14.20 -13.52
CA ILE A 45 -8.62 -13.97 -14.31
C ILE A 45 -8.27 -12.48 -14.26
N TYR A 46 -9.23 -11.59 -14.51
CA TYR A 46 -9.01 -10.15 -14.51
C TYR A 46 -8.48 -9.65 -13.16
N ARG A 47 -9.10 -10.07 -12.05
CA ARG A 47 -8.63 -9.73 -10.70
C ARG A 47 -7.21 -10.21 -10.43
N ASN A 48 -6.86 -11.42 -10.88
CA ASN A 48 -5.52 -11.96 -10.67
C ASN A 48 -4.45 -11.26 -11.53
N LEU A 49 -4.79 -10.90 -12.78
CA LEU A 49 -3.91 -10.13 -13.65
C LEU A 49 -3.66 -8.72 -13.11
N ASN A 50 -4.69 -8.05 -12.63
CA ASN A 50 -4.54 -6.73 -12.01
C ASN A 50 -3.63 -6.80 -10.77
N ARG A 51 -3.82 -7.80 -9.89
CA ARG A 51 -2.92 -8.01 -8.75
C ARG A 51 -1.48 -8.24 -9.17
N ALA A 52 -1.25 -9.02 -10.22
CA ALA A 52 0.09 -9.24 -10.74
C ALA A 52 0.70 -7.95 -11.31
N ALA A 53 -0.07 -7.14 -12.03
CA ALA A 53 0.36 -5.86 -12.55
C ALA A 53 0.70 -4.86 -11.43
N GLU A 54 -0.12 -4.79 -10.37
CA GLU A 54 0.14 -3.97 -9.19
C GLU A 54 1.42 -4.41 -8.45
N LEU A 55 1.66 -5.72 -8.30
CA LEU A 55 2.91 -6.25 -7.74
C LEU A 55 4.12 -5.81 -8.57
N VAL A 56 4.07 -6.05 -9.88
CA VAL A 56 5.17 -5.66 -10.78
C VAL A 56 5.42 -4.16 -10.70
N SER A 57 4.37 -3.34 -10.66
CA SER A 57 4.48 -1.90 -10.48
C SER A 57 5.13 -1.53 -9.14
N SER A 58 4.74 -2.18 -8.05
CA SER A 58 5.32 -1.95 -6.72
C SER A 58 6.78 -2.36 -6.67
N PHE A 59 7.15 -3.53 -7.22
CA PHE A 59 8.54 -3.95 -7.34
C PHE A 59 9.37 -3.01 -8.21
N LYS A 60 8.81 -2.55 -9.35
CA LYS A 60 9.49 -1.59 -10.21
C LYS A 60 9.77 -0.27 -9.48
N LYS A 61 8.83 0.24 -8.69
CA LYS A 61 9.03 1.44 -7.89
C LYS A 61 10.17 1.27 -6.88
N VAL A 62 10.26 0.12 -6.20
CA VAL A 62 11.38 -0.18 -5.30
C VAL A 62 12.70 -0.30 -6.06
N ALA A 63 12.73 -1.04 -7.18
CA ALA A 63 13.94 -1.26 -7.97
C ALA A 63 14.47 0.03 -8.60
N VAL A 64 13.60 0.87 -9.16
CA VAL A 64 14.00 2.16 -9.75
C VAL A 64 14.59 3.09 -8.70
N ASN A 65 14.06 3.04 -7.47
CA ASN A 65 14.57 3.86 -6.36
C ASN A 65 15.90 3.31 -5.78
N GLN A 66 16.28 2.06 -6.08
CA GLN A 66 17.56 1.49 -5.63
C GLN A 66 18.76 1.94 -6.48
N ASP A 67 18.61 2.02 -7.81
CA ASP A 67 19.75 2.12 -8.74
C ASP A 67 20.06 3.54 -9.23
N GLY A 68 19.23 4.55 -8.94
CA GLY A 68 19.39 5.86 -9.58
C GLY A 68 19.27 7.10 -8.70
N GLU A 69 18.70 7.01 -7.51
CA GLU A 69 18.54 8.20 -6.69
C GLU A 69 19.73 8.40 -5.77
N MET A 70 20.44 9.50 -5.98
CA MET A 70 21.53 9.92 -5.11
C MET A 70 21.00 10.40 -3.77
N THR A 71 21.71 10.13 -2.70
CA THR A 71 21.44 10.74 -1.39
C THR A 71 21.64 12.25 -1.49
N SER A 72 20.79 12.98 -0.84
CA SER A 72 20.87 14.45 -0.72
C SER A 72 20.54 14.86 0.71
N LEU A 73 20.96 16.06 1.09
CA LEU A 73 20.57 16.63 2.37
C LEU A 73 19.10 17.03 2.30
N VAL A 74 18.26 16.38 3.10
CA VAL A 74 16.80 16.57 3.13
C VAL A 74 16.40 17.17 4.46
N ASN A 75 15.76 18.35 4.43
CA ASN A 75 15.11 18.93 5.61
C ASN A 75 13.77 18.23 5.85
N LEU A 76 13.60 17.60 7.01
CA LEU A 76 12.44 16.76 7.31
C LEU A 76 11.14 17.55 7.45
N HIS A 77 11.20 18.70 8.10
CA HIS A 77 10.02 19.55 8.27
C HIS A 77 9.45 20.02 6.91
N ASN A 78 10.35 20.44 6.00
CA ASN A 78 9.93 20.88 4.66
C ASN A 78 9.37 19.69 3.87
N LEU A 79 10.03 18.54 3.88
CA LEU A 79 9.56 17.35 3.17
C LEU A 79 8.17 16.91 3.66
N LEU A 80 7.94 16.85 4.97
CA LEU A 80 6.63 16.52 5.55
C LEU A 80 5.55 17.52 5.12
N SER A 81 5.87 18.82 5.16
CA SER A 81 4.96 19.87 4.73
C SER A 81 4.60 19.76 3.25
N ASP A 82 5.60 19.51 2.38
CA ASP A 82 5.40 19.33 0.94
C ASP A 82 4.55 18.09 0.62
N VAL A 83 4.78 16.99 1.34
CA VAL A 83 3.98 15.77 1.20
C VAL A 83 2.52 16.02 1.57
N VAL A 84 2.25 16.63 2.72
CA VAL A 84 0.88 16.96 3.16
C VAL A 84 0.20 17.88 2.14
N LEU A 85 0.93 18.90 1.65
CA LEU A 85 0.40 19.82 0.63
C LEU A 85 0.09 19.11 -0.69
N SER A 86 0.99 18.23 -1.15
CA SER A 86 0.81 17.48 -2.41
C SER A 86 -0.39 16.53 -2.37
N MET A 87 -0.70 16.01 -1.20
CA MET A 87 -1.83 15.09 -0.99
C MET A 87 -3.13 15.77 -0.57
N ARG A 88 -3.16 17.09 -0.53
CA ARG A 88 -4.31 17.86 -0.01
C ARG A 88 -5.64 17.43 -0.63
N SER A 89 -5.71 17.23 -1.95
CA SER A 89 -6.93 16.80 -2.64
C SER A 89 -7.41 15.40 -2.23
N GLU A 90 -6.49 14.50 -1.89
CA GLU A 90 -6.81 13.14 -1.47
C GLU A 90 -7.26 13.09 -0.01
N ILE A 91 -6.59 13.88 0.85
CA ILE A 91 -6.91 13.93 2.29
C ILE A 91 -8.13 14.82 2.59
N GLU A 92 -8.48 15.76 1.70
CA GLU A 92 -9.62 16.68 1.89
C GLU A 92 -10.96 15.96 2.04
N TYR A 93 -11.10 14.78 1.42
CA TYR A 93 -12.31 13.95 1.53
C TYR A 93 -12.65 13.54 2.97
N ARG A 94 -11.63 13.30 3.81
CA ARG A 94 -11.78 13.00 5.26
C ARG A 94 -11.38 14.15 6.16
N SER A 95 -10.83 15.22 5.57
CA SER A 95 -10.41 16.46 6.22
C SER A 95 -9.67 16.26 7.57
N PRO A 96 -8.69 15.36 7.66
CA PRO A 96 -7.95 15.18 8.90
C PRO A 96 -7.13 16.43 9.22
N LYS A 97 -7.06 16.77 10.51
CA LYS A 97 -6.06 17.70 11.00
C LYS A 97 -4.71 17.00 10.99
N VAL A 98 -3.73 17.54 10.27
CA VAL A 98 -2.38 17.00 10.23
C VAL A 98 -1.45 17.85 11.08
N ASN A 99 -0.86 17.25 12.12
CA ASN A 99 0.12 17.87 12.99
C ASN A 99 1.53 17.37 12.60
N ILE A 100 2.47 18.30 12.47
CA ILE A 100 3.88 18.01 12.19
C ILE A 100 4.71 18.53 13.36
N ASN A 101 5.13 17.63 14.24
CA ASN A 101 6.02 17.89 15.37
C ASN A 101 7.44 17.51 14.95
N CYS A 102 8.06 18.37 14.15
CA CYS A 102 9.41 18.21 13.63
C CYS A 102 10.15 19.53 13.77
N SER A 103 11.33 19.54 14.38
CA SER A 103 12.15 20.74 14.43
C SER A 103 12.62 21.14 13.03
N HIS A 104 12.63 22.46 12.74
CA HIS A 104 13.02 22.99 11.43
C HIS A 104 14.49 22.77 11.08
N ASP A 105 15.32 22.47 12.05
CA ASP A 105 16.76 22.23 11.89
C ASP A 105 17.10 20.75 11.60
N ILE A 106 16.13 19.84 11.70
CA ILE A 106 16.36 18.43 11.41
C ILE A 106 16.55 18.23 9.92
N SER A 107 17.80 17.91 9.54
CA SER A 107 18.17 17.53 8.18
C SER A 107 19.00 16.26 8.20
N ILE A 108 18.81 15.38 7.22
CA ILE A 108 19.52 14.12 7.08
C ILE A 108 19.95 13.89 5.63
N GLU A 109 21.07 13.19 5.45
CA GLU A 109 21.43 12.67 4.14
C GLU A 109 20.63 11.39 3.83
N THR A 110 19.73 11.47 2.86
CA THR A 110 18.87 10.34 2.49
C THR A 110 18.38 10.45 1.05
N LYS A 111 17.76 9.40 0.55
CA LYS A 111 17.03 9.41 -0.73
C LYS A 111 15.64 10.01 -0.50
N SER A 112 15.40 11.20 -1.08
CA SER A 112 14.14 11.95 -0.86
C SER A 112 12.90 11.25 -1.42
N GLY A 113 13.00 10.64 -2.61
CA GLY A 113 11.87 9.99 -3.27
C GLY A 113 11.29 8.80 -2.51
N PRO A 114 12.09 7.81 -2.08
CA PRO A 114 11.63 6.74 -1.21
C PRO A 114 10.98 7.26 0.08
N LEU A 115 11.58 8.24 0.74
CA LEU A 115 11.03 8.81 1.97
C LEU A 115 9.69 9.51 1.72
N GLN A 116 9.59 10.33 0.67
CA GLN A 116 8.34 10.95 0.25
C GLN A 116 7.24 9.92 -0.02
N GLN A 117 7.57 8.84 -0.72
CA GLN A 117 6.61 7.79 -1.06
C GLN A 117 6.11 7.02 0.17
N ILE A 118 6.99 6.79 1.16
CA ILE A 118 6.61 6.20 2.46
C ILE A 118 5.55 7.08 3.14
N LEU A 119 5.83 8.37 3.26
CA LEU A 119 4.94 9.32 3.94
C LEU A 119 3.58 9.45 3.22
N GLN A 120 3.58 9.53 1.89
CA GLN A 120 2.36 9.54 1.09
C GLN A 120 1.52 8.27 1.30
N GLN A 121 2.17 7.11 1.34
CA GLN A 121 1.45 5.84 1.52
C GLN A 121 0.83 5.72 2.91
N LEU A 122 1.50 6.20 3.97
CA LEU A 122 0.95 6.24 5.32
C LEU A 122 -0.29 7.15 5.40
N LEU A 123 -0.19 8.37 4.84
CA LEU A 123 -1.32 9.30 4.75
C LEU A 123 -2.51 8.69 3.99
N SER A 124 -2.26 8.11 2.81
CA SER A 124 -3.29 7.44 2.00
C SER A 124 -3.95 6.29 2.75
N ASN A 125 -3.19 5.50 3.50
CA ASN A 125 -3.73 4.40 4.31
C ASN A 125 -4.69 4.91 5.39
N SER A 126 -4.36 6.00 6.09
CA SER A 126 -5.27 6.56 7.12
C SER A 126 -6.55 7.11 6.50
N VAL A 127 -6.47 7.81 5.37
CA VAL A 127 -7.66 8.30 4.66
C VAL A 127 -8.57 7.16 4.20
N ILE A 128 -7.98 6.09 3.67
CA ILE A 128 -8.75 4.96 3.11
C ILE A 128 -9.28 4.04 4.22
N HIS A 129 -8.47 3.73 5.24
CA HIS A 129 -8.73 2.64 6.16
C HIS A 129 -9.08 3.09 7.58
N ALA A 130 -8.51 4.20 8.07
CA ALA A 130 -8.62 4.58 9.46
C ALA A 130 -9.86 5.44 9.76
N PHE A 131 -10.24 6.33 8.84
CA PHE A 131 -11.24 7.35 9.13
C PHE A 131 -12.66 6.99 8.65
N THR A 132 -13.65 7.39 9.47
CA THR A 132 -15.08 7.33 9.16
C THR A 132 -15.66 8.75 9.06
N ASP A 133 -16.86 8.89 8.45
CA ASP A 133 -17.40 10.20 8.03
C ASP A 133 -17.73 11.21 9.14
N ASN A 134 -17.68 10.84 10.42
CA ASN A 134 -18.18 11.67 11.53
C ASN A 134 -17.19 11.83 12.69
N GLN A 135 -15.88 11.76 12.44
CA GLN A 135 -14.87 11.88 13.50
C GLN A 135 -13.99 13.13 13.32
N ASN A 136 -13.49 13.66 14.42
CA ASN A 136 -12.38 14.60 14.41
C ASN A 136 -11.11 13.83 14.02
N ASN A 137 -10.93 13.61 12.71
CA ASN A 137 -9.80 12.87 12.16
C ASN A 137 -8.51 13.65 12.41
N GLU A 138 -7.51 12.97 12.95
CA GLU A 138 -6.21 13.58 13.24
C GLU A 138 -5.08 12.64 12.85
N ILE A 139 -4.04 13.21 12.25
CA ILE A 139 -2.79 12.54 11.92
C ILE A 139 -1.66 13.34 12.56
N THR A 140 -0.71 12.66 13.17
CA THR A 140 0.46 13.30 13.78
C THR A 140 1.74 12.63 13.29
N PHE A 141 2.70 13.45 12.89
CA PHE A 141 4.08 13.07 12.69
C PHE A 141 4.91 13.65 13.84
N ASP A 142 5.54 12.79 14.64
CA ASP A 142 6.55 13.18 15.62
C ASP A 142 7.91 12.71 15.12
N VAL A 143 8.87 13.65 14.99
CA VAL A 143 10.18 13.35 14.45
C VAL A 143 11.25 13.65 15.50
N GLU A 144 12.03 12.63 15.82
CA GLU A 144 13.14 12.72 16.75
C GLU A 144 14.45 12.35 16.07
N ARG A 145 15.48 13.16 16.28
CA ARG A 145 16.83 12.87 15.83
C ARG A 145 17.72 12.52 17.02
N ASN A 146 18.28 11.33 16.99
CA ASN A 146 19.31 10.88 17.92
C ASN A 146 20.69 10.94 17.25
N GLU A 147 21.76 10.61 17.98
CA GLU A 147 23.12 10.61 17.45
C GLU A 147 23.31 9.68 16.23
N SER A 148 22.68 8.51 16.24
CA SER A 148 22.85 7.47 15.23
C SER A 148 21.63 7.18 14.37
N SER A 149 20.47 7.77 14.68
CA SER A 149 19.22 7.48 14.00
C SER A 149 18.24 8.64 13.97
N LEU A 150 17.40 8.64 12.95
CA LEU A 150 16.18 9.43 12.87
C LEU A 150 15.01 8.51 13.17
N VAL A 151 14.11 8.92 14.06
CA VAL A 151 12.88 8.19 14.38
C VAL A 151 11.70 9.04 13.96
N ILE A 152 10.81 8.46 13.16
CA ILE A 152 9.55 9.08 12.73
C ILE A 152 8.42 8.25 13.31
N HIS A 153 7.67 8.83 14.21
CA HIS A 153 6.39 8.28 14.69
C HIS A 153 5.27 8.83 13.82
N TYR A 154 4.48 7.94 13.29
CA TYR A 154 3.26 8.25 12.56
C TYR A 154 2.06 7.74 13.33
N PHE A 155 1.15 8.63 13.69
CA PHE A 155 -0.10 8.29 14.38
C PHE A 155 -1.31 8.71 13.57
N ASP A 156 -2.35 7.90 13.57
CA ASP A 156 -3.71 8.36 13.30
C ASP A 156 -4.63 7.98 14.46
N ASN A 157 -5.68 8.76 14.66
CA ASN A 157 -6.70 8.51 15.68
C ASN A 157 -7.90 7.73 15.14
N GLY A 158 -7.70 6.95 14.08
CA GLY A 158 -8.76 6.20 13.43
C GLY A 158 -9.14 4.90 14.14
N VAL A 159 -9.78 3.99 13.41
CA VAL A 159 -10.25 2.70 13.95
C VAL A 159 -9.13 1.72 14.30
N GLY A 160 -7.88 2.06 13.97
CA GLY A 160 -6.72 1.20 14.17
C GLY A 160 -6.68 0.00 13.21
N VAL A 161 -5.77 -0.92 13.51
CA VAL A 161 -5.53 -2.11 12.68
C VAL A 161 -6.29 -3.31 13.26
N ASP A 162 -7.06 -4.00 12.41
CA ASP A 162 -7.79 -5.21 12.80
C ASP A 162 -6.85 -6.29 13.36
N LYS A 163 -7.24 -6.91 14.47
CA LYS A 163 -6.43 -7.92 15.17
C LYS A 163 -6.02 -9.09 14.29
N SER A 164 -6.83 -9.46 13.30
CA SER A 164 -6.57 -10.58 12.40
C SER A 164 -5.41 -10.33 11.43
N ILE A 165 -5.08 -9.06 11.15
CA ILE A 165 -4.03 -8.68 10.20
C ILE A 165 -2.81 -8.03 10.85
N LYS A 166 -2.86 -7.65 12.14
CA LYS A 166 -1.75 -6.94 12.83
C LYS A 166 -0.38 -7.56 12.59
N LYS A 167 -0.25 -8.88 12.76
CA LYS A 167 1.04 -9.61 12.59
C LYS A 167 1.50 -9.72 11.14
N ARG A 168 0.62 -9.40 10.19
CA ARG A 168 0.84 -9.56 8.76
C ARG A 168 0.62 -8.26 7.99
N ILE A 169 0.63 -7.12 8.71
CA ILE A 169 0.29 -5.82 8.12
C ILE A 169 1.24 -5.42 6.99
N PHE A 170 2.49 -5.90 7.03
CA PHE A 170 3.51 -5.68 6.00
C PHE A 170 3.56 -6.78 4.93
N ASP A 171 2.77 -7.86 5.07
CA ASP A 171 2.68 -8.89 4.03
C ASP A 171 1.97 -8.35 2.80
N PRO A 172 2.34 -8.79 1.59
CA PRO A 172 1.64 -8.39 0.38
C PRO A 172 0.20 -8.90 0.38
N PHE A 173 -0.72 -8.10 -0.18
CA PHE A 173 -2.16 -8.39 -0.31
C PHE A 173 -2.95 -8.47 0.99
N VAL A 174 -2.40 -8.00 2.09
CA VAL A 174 -3.13 -7.86 3.35
C VAL A 174 -3.90 -6.55 3.34
N THR A 175 -5.22 -6.65 3.40
CA THR A 175 -6.15 -5.50 3.42
C THR A 175 -7.50 -5.90 4.01
N THR A 176 -8.12 -4.97 4.73
CA THR A 176 -9.50 -5.09 5.24
C THR A 176 -10.54 -4.59 4.22
N LYS A 177 -10.13 -3.85 3.17
CA LYS A 177 -11.01 -3.26 2.13
C LYS A 177 -10.78 -3.89 0.75
N ARG A 178 -10.83 -5.20 0.70
CA ARG A 178 -10.66 -5.95 -0.56
C ARG A 178 -11.88 -5.72 -1.48
N GLY A 179 -11.64 -5.12 -2.64
CA GLY A 179 -12.69 -4.79 -3.63
C GLY A 179 -13.21 -3.36 -3.54
N GLU A 180 -12.82 -2.59 -2.53
CA GLU A 180 -13.17 -1.17 -2.32
C GLU A 180 -11.97 -0.24 -2.55
N GLY A 181 -11.02 -0.64 -3.41
CA GLY A 181 -9.81 0.14 -3.72
C GLY A 181 -8.56 -0.25 -2.90
N GLY A 182 -8.69 -1.12 -1.90
CA GLY A 182 -7.56 -1.62 -1.11
C GLY A 182 -6.82 -2.77 -1.82
N SER A 183 -5.68 -2.49 -2.46
CA SER A 183 -4.84 -3.51 -3.09
C SER A 183 -4.15 -4.43 -2.08
N GLY A 184 -3.92 -3.94 -0.86
CA GLY A 184 -3.13 -4.61 0.17
C GLY A 184 -1.62 -4.60 -0.10
N LEU A 185 -1.15 -3.73 -0.97
CA LEU A 185 0.28 -3.58 -1.30
C LEU A 185 0.93 -2.35 -0.65
N GLY A 186 0.13 -1.42 -0.15
CA GLY A 186 0.62 -0.15 0.38
C GLY A 186 1.64 -0.33 1.52
N MET A 187 1.30 -1.09 2.56
CA MET A 187 2.21 -1.31 3.70
C MET A 187 3.39 -2.23 3.34
N HIS A 188 3.21 -3.15 2.40
CA HIS A 188 4.31 -3.95 1.86
C HIS A 188 5.33 -3.07 1.11
N LEU A 189 4.85 -2.10 0.32
CA LEU A 189 5.69 -1.11 -0.34
C LEU A 189 6.45 -0.25 0.68
N VAL A 190 5.76 0.26 1.71
CA VAL A 190 6.39 1.02 2.81
C VAL A 190 7.50 0.20 3.46
N TYR A 191 7.24 -1.06 3.81
CA TYR A 191 8.23 -1.95 4.40
C TYR A 191 9.48 -2.10 3.51
N ASN A 192 9.29 -2.34 2.21
CA ASN A 192 10.40 -2.50 1.28
C ASN A 192 11.18 -1.19 1.09
N LEU A 193 10.52 -0.05 0.98
CA LEU A 193 11.19 1.24 0.86
C LEU A 193 12.02 1.57 2.11
N VAL A 194 11.45 1.35 3.30
CA VAL A 194 12.18 1.58 4.56
C VAL A 194 13.38 0.64 4.66
N THR A 195 13.21 -0.66 4.44
CA THR A 195 14.25 -1.67 4.69
C THR A 195 15.26 -1.79 3.57
N GLN A 196 14.82 -1.75 2.30
CA GLN A 196 15.68 -2.00 1.14
C GLN A 196 16.26 -0.70 0.56
N ALA A 197 15.46 0.37 0.48
CA ALA A 197 15.92 1.61 -0.14
C ALA A 197 16.63 2.54 0.84
N LEU A 198 16.15 2.61 2.10
CA LEU A 198 16.67 3.52 3.13
C LEU A 198 17.49 2.82 4.22
N GLY A 199 17.57 1.49 4.24
CA GLY A 199 18.36 0.71 5.22
C GLY A 199 17.85 0.80 6.66
N GLY A 200 16.58 1.19 6.84
CA GLY A 200 15.95 1.38 8.15
C GLY A 200 15.09 0.21 8.60
N SER A 201 14.26 0.47 9.57
CA SER A 201 13.25 -0.47 10.07
C SER A 201 11.91 0.22 10.28
N ILE A 202 10.82 -0.53 10.16
CA ILE A 202 9.47 -0.07 10.48
C ILE A 202 8.77 -1.12 11.34
N ILE A 203 8.09 -0.66 12.37
CA ILE A 203 7.25 -1.49 13.22
C ILE A 203 5.86 -0.86 13.36
N TYR A 204 4.87 -1.70 13.62
CA TYR A 204 3.54 -1.30 14.09
C TYR A 204 3.52 -1.46 15.60
N ASP A 205 3.22 -0.38 16.33
CA ASP A 205 3.11 -0.44 17.79
C ASP A 205 1.73 -0.96 18.20
N GLU A 206 1.69 -2.20 18.69
CA GLU A 206 0.45 -2.86 19.12
C GLU A 206 -0.09 -2.31 20.45
N LEU A 207 0.71 -1.56 21.18
CA LEU A 207 0.34 -0.99 22.50
C LEU A 207 -0.45 0.32 22.36
N SER A 208 -0.49 0.91 21.17
CA SER A 208 -1.37 2.04 20.91
C SER A 208 -2.84 1.62 21.06
N ASN A 209 -3.53 2.23 21.99
CA ASN A 209 -4.94 1.92 22.29
C ASN A 209 -5.92 2.66 21.37
N GLU A 210 -5.45 3.67 20.64
CA GLU A 210 -6.26 4.50 19.74
C GLU A 210 -5.55 4.62 18.38
N GLY A 211 -6.28 4.26 17.31
CA GLY A 211 -5.78 4.39 15.93
C GLY A 211 -4.62 3.47 15.56
N ALA A 212 -3.86 3.87 14.56
CA ALA A 212 -2.66 3.17 14.12
C ALA A 212 -1.40 3.96 14.49
N HIS A 213 -0.38 3.25 14.96
CA HIS A 213 0.93 3.83 15.27
C HIS A 213 2.03 3.05 14.56
N PHE A 214 2.75 3.73 13.65
CA PHE A 214 3.91 3.19 12.96
C PHE A 214 5.17 3.94 13.41
N ILE A 215 6.24 3.19 13.68
CA ILE A 215 7.54 3.74 14.07
C ILE A 215 8.54 3.37 12.99
N ILE A 216 9.12 4.38 12.33
CA ILE A 216 10.14 4.24 11.32
C ILE A 216 11.45 4.72 11.92
N THR A 217 12.49 3.87 11.86
CA THR A 217 13.84 4.22 12.28
C THR A 217 14.77 4.16 11.09
N LEU A 218 15.40 5.28 10.76
CA LEU A 218 16.40 5.40 9.70
C LEU A 218 17.78 5.58 10.30
N PRO A 219 18.80 4.85 9.84
CA PRO A 219 20.17 5.06 10.27
C PRO A 219 20.70 6.41 9.76
N LEU A 220 21.43 7.11 10.59
CA LEU A 220 22.20 8.28 10.18
C LEU A 220 23.62 7.83 9.84
N ASN A 221 24.09 8.16 8.64
CA ASN A 221 25.49 7.89 8.28
C ASN A 221 26.39 8.79 9.14
N GLU A 222 27.40 8.21 9.77
CA GLU A 222 28.45 8.95 10.47
C GLU A 222 29.23 9.74 9.42
N GLY A 223 28.90 11.03 9.25
CA GLY A 223 29.64 11.88 8.30
C GLY A 223 28.99 13.21 7.93
N ALA A 224 27.77 13.47 8.35
CA ALA A 224 27.07 14.74 8.10
C ALA A 224 27.06 15.59 9.39
N VAL A 225 28.17 16.25 9.68
CA VAL A 225 28.27 17.41 10.61
C VAL A 225 28.44 18.66 9.79
#